data_a67f94caefb41b5ac191627e4e892a51
#
_entry.id   a67f94caefb41b5ac191627e4e892a51
#
_cell.length_a   1.000
_cell.length_b   1.000
_cell.length_c   1.000
_cell.angle_alpha   90.00
_cell.angle_beta   90.00
_cell.angle_gamma   90.00
#
_symmetry.space_group_name_H-M   'P 1'
#
loop_
_entity.id
_entity.type
_entity.pdbx_description
1 polymer ?
#
loop_
_entity_poly.entity_id
_entity_poly.type
_entity_poly.pdbx_seq_one_letter_code
_entity_poly.pdbx_strand_id
1 'polypeptide(L)'
;MTPMAYPLCCQQVSIYRNTGGVVSRQVLQGCYLNWQDCLSDGETGPRFQRKFLMIVPGAADVRPGDRVLEGAGPEEVVWDSFIPVNVPGLCQADYVTAHKWQGQVCHVEAGRK
;
A
#
# COMPACT_ATOMS: atom_id res chain seq x y z
N MET A 1 -2.85 -6.09 -26.02
CA MET A 1 -3.55 -4.85 -25.67
C MET A 1 -2.65 -3.99 -24.80
N THR A 2 -2.48 -2.76 -25.19
CA THR A 2 -1.73 -1.83 -24.37
C THR A 2 -2.51 -1.59 -23.07
N PRO A 3 -1.89 -1.66 -21.90
CA PRO A 3 -2.58 -1.30 -20.66
C PRO A 3 -3.09 0.13 -20.77
N MET A 4 -4.21 0.40 -20.10
CA MET A 4 -4.68 1.77 -20.01
C MET A 4 -3.59 2.67 -19.45
N ALA A 5 -3.45 3.86 -20.02
CA ALA A 5 -2.52 4.83 -19.49
C ALA A 5 -3.03 5.37 -18.15
N TYR A 6 -2.16 5.35 -17.15
CA TYR A 6 -2.43 5.92 -15.83
C TYR A 6 -1.48 7.09 -15.59
N PRO A 7 -1.81 8.28 -16.13
CA PRO A 7 -0.85 9.40 -16.11
C PRO A 7 -0.48 9.89 -14.72
N LEU A 8 -1.31 9.60 -13.71
CA LEU A 8 -0.99 9.92 -12.32
C LEU A 8 -0.18 8.83 -11.63
N CYS A 9 0.02 7.68 -12.27
CA CYS A 9 0.76 6.55 -11.70
C CYS A 9 2.23 6.67 -12.10
N CYS A 10 2.98 7.51 -11.38
CA CYS A 10 4.39 7.78 -11.66
C CYS A 10 5.28 7.61 -10.42
N GLN A 11 4.76 7.02 -9.37
CA GLN A 11 5.47 6.90 -8.10
C GLN A 11 6.07 5.51 -7.93
N GLN A 12 7.21 5.45 -7.24
CA GLN A 12 7.80 4.21 -6.80
C GLN A 12 7.24 3.88 -5.41
N VAL A 13 6.92 2.61 -5.17
CA VAL A 13 6.46 2.15 -3.86
C VAL A 13 7.17 0.87 -3.47
N SER A 14 7.40 0.70 -2.17
CA SER A 14 7.91 -0.54 -1.58
C SER A 14 6.78 -1.20 -0.82
N ILE A 15 6.58 -2.50 -1.05
CA ILE A 15 5.53 -3.29 -0.42
C ILE A 15 6.18 -4.36 0.43
N TYR A 16 5.80 -4.42 1.71
CA TYR A 16 6.35 -5.35 2.69
C TYR A 16 5.27 -6.31 3.16
N ARG A 17 5.64 -7.57 3.24
CA ARG A 17 4.74 -8.64 3.70
C ARG A 17 5.47 -9.54 4.67
N ASN A 18 4.81 -9.89 5.78
CA ASN A 18 5.31 -10.89 6.72
C ASN A 18 4.52 -12.18 6.51
N THR A 19 5.23 -13.25 6.14
CA THR A 19 4.64 -14.57 5.95
C THR A 19 5.36 -15.55 6.87
N GLY A 20 4.68 -15.99 7.94
CA GLY A 20 5.24 -16.95 8.88
C GLY A 20 6.53 -16.50 9.56
N GLY A 21 6.68 -15.19 9.80
CA GLY A 21 7.88 -14.62 10.41
C GLY A 21 8.94 -14.17 9.42
N VAL A 22 8.75 -14.41 8.12
CA VAL A 22 9.67 -13.97 7.07
C VAL A 22 9.11 -12.74 6.40
N VAL A 23 9.85 -11.64 6.44
CA VAL A 23 9.46 -10.38 5.81
C VAL A 23 10.02 -10.36 4.39
N SER A 24 9.13 -10.16 3.41
CA SER A 24 9.49 -9.97 2.01
C SER A 24 9.25 -8.53 1.61
N ARG A 25 10.02 -8.05 0.65
CA ARG A 25 9.96 -6.69 0.11
C ARG A 25 9.93 -6.75 -1.40
N GLN A 26 9.00 -6.00 -2.01
CA GLN A 26 9.02 -5.78 -3.45
C GLN A 26 8.92 -4.28 -3.72
N VAL A 27 9.64 -3.81 -4.73
CA VAL A 27 9.64 -2.41 -5.14
C VAL A 27 8.98 -2.34 -6.51
N LEU A 28 7.94 -1.52 -6.61
CA LEU A 28 7.17 -1.35 -7.84
C LEU A 28 7.29 0.09 -8.34
N GLN A 29 7.35 0.22 -9.66
CA GLN A 29 7.40 1.52 -10.35
C GLN A 29 6.04 1.80 -10.98
N GLY A 30 5.79 3.08 -11.29
CA GLY A 30 4.60 3.46 -12.02
C GLY A 30 3.31 3.29 -11.23
N CYS A 31 3.34 3.51 -9.93
CA CYS A 31 2.19 3.41 -9.05
C CYS A 31 1.63 4.77 -8.70
N TYR A 32 0.42 4.78 -8.16
CA TYR A 32 -0.18 5.95 -7.53
C TYR A 32 -0.36 5.67 -6.05
N LEU A 33 0.08 6.58 -5.21
CA LEU A 33 -0.10 6.48 -3.77
C LEU A 33 -0.44 7.85 -3.20
N ASN A 34 -1.57 7.93 -2.53
CA ASN A 34 -2.00 9.13 -1.81
C ASN A 34 -2.45 8.73 -0.41
N TRP A 35 -1.93 9.41 0.59
CA TRP A 35 -2.24 9.09 1.98
C TRP A 35 -2.53 10.35 2.80
N GLN A 36 -3.30 10.16 3.87
CA GLN A 36 -3.70 11.25 4.75
C GLN A 36 -3.76 10.74 6.19
N ASP A 37 -3.13 11.48 7.10
CA ASP A 37 -3.22 11.20 8.52
C ASP A 37 -4.49 11.80 9.09
N CYS A 38 -5.20 10.99 9.88
CA CYS A 38 -6.42 11.40 10.56
C CYS A 38 -6.30 11.09 12.05
N LEU A 39 -6.74 12.03 12.87
CA LEU A 39 -6.95 11.79 14.30
C LEU A 39 -8.46 11.72 14.52
N SER A 40 -8.92 10.65 15.14
CA SER A 40 -10.32 10.53 15.54
C SER A 40 -10.42 10.39 17.05
N ASP A 41 -11.41 11.09 17.64
CA ASP A 41 -11.69 10.96 19.06
C ASP A 41 -12.56 9.73 19.29
N GLY A 42 -12.01 8.76 20.01
CA GLY A 42 -12.76 7.61 20.46
C GLY A 42 -13.05 7.68 21.96
N GLU A 43 -13.80 6.72 22.48
CA GLU A 43 -14.11 6.64 23.91
C GLU A 43 -12.85 6.52 24.79
N THR A 44 -11.76 6.05 24.21
CA THR A 44 -10.47 5.85 24.88
C THR A 44 -9.45 6.94 24.53
N GLY A 45 -9.87 8.04 23.88
CA GLY A 45 -8.99 9.14 23.48
C GLY A 45 -8.71 9.16 21.98
N PRO A 46 -7.80 10.05 21.54
CA PRO A 46 -7.52 10.20 20.11
C PRO A 46 -6.86 8.95 19.55
N ARG A 47 -7.32 8.55 18.35
CA ARG A 47 -6.75 7.43 17.60
C ARG A 47 -6.10 7.92 16.34
N PHE A 48 -4.86 7.49 16.12
CA PHE A 48 -4.16 7.74 14.88
C PHE A 48 -4.65 6.76 13.80
N GLN A 49 -4.98 7.30 12.64
CA GLN A 49 -5.28 6.53 11.45
C GLN A 49 -4.59 7.13 10.24
N ARG A 50 -3.98 6.31 9.42
CA ARG A 50 -3.47 6.73 8.11
C ARG A 50 -4.30 6.06 7.05
N LYS A 51 -5.16 6.86 6.41
CA LYS A 51 -5.96 6.43 5.28
C LYS A 51 -5.14 6.59 4.02
N PHE A 52 -5.27 5.66 3.08
CA PHE A 52 -4.54 5.77 1.83
C PHE A 52 -5.29 5.07 0.69
N LEU A 53 -4.89 5.45 -0.52
CA LEU A 53 -5.32 4.80 -1.74
C LEU A 53 -4.07 4.56 -2.58
N MET A 54 -3.86 3.31 -2.98
CA MET A 54 -2.78 2.92 -3.88
C MET A 54 -3.38 2.25 -5.11
N ILE A 55 -2.86 2.63 -6.28
CA ILE A 55 -3.23 2.01 -7.56
C ILE A 55 -1.95 1.50 -8.20
N VAL A 56 -1.92 0.21 -8.50
CA VAL A 56 -0.79 -0.45 -9.17
C VAL A 56 -1.30 -0.96 -10.52
N PRO A 57 -0.85 -0.38 -11.65
CA PRO A 57 -1.25 -0.87 -12.96
C PRO A 57 -0.78 -2.31 -13.18
N GLY A 58 -1.63 -3.11 -13.84
CA GLY A 58 -1.34 -4.51 -14.09
C GLY A 58 -1.77 -5.44 -12.97
N ALA A 59 -1.37 -6.68 -13.06
CA ALA A 59 -1.70 -7.71 -12.07
C ALA A 59 -0.57 -7.80 -11.04
N ALA A 60 -0.69 -7.04 -9.96
CA ALA A 60 0.27 -7.04 -8.88
C ALA A 60 -0.19 -7.94 -7.73
N ASP A 61 0.75 -8.58 -7.05
CA ASP A 61 0.46 -9.40 -5.86
C ASP A 61 0.49 -8.49 -4.63
N VAL A 62 -0.67 -7.97 -4.27
CA VAL A 62 -0.87 -7.17 -3.06
C VAL A 62 -1.99 -7.83 -2.27
N ARG A 63 -1.81 -7.92 -0.96
CA ARG A 63 -2.78 -8.59 -0.07
C ARG A 63 -3.13 -7.71 1.13
N PRO A 64 -4.32 -7.87 1.71
CA PRO A 64 -4.64 -7.19 2.96
C PRO A 64 -3.59 -7.51 4.04
N GLY A 65 -3.19 -6.49 4.80
CA GLY A 65 -2.12 -6.60 5.78
C GLY A 65 -0.76 -6.19 5.27
N ASP A 66 -0.56 -6.10 3.95
CA ASP A 66 0.69 -5.61 3.37
C ASP A 66 0.93 -4.16 3.79
N ARG A 67 2.18 -3.81 4.02
CA ARG A 67 2.59 -2.46 4.39
C ARG A 67 3.29 -1.81 3.20
N VAL A 68 2.93 -0.56 2.93
CA VAL A 68 3.34 0.16 1.74
C VAL A 68 4.03 1.46 2.14
N LEU A 69 5.19 1.72 1.53
CA LEU A 69 5.95 2.95 1.74
C LEU A 69 6.32 3.55 0.38
N GLU A 70 6.14 4.85 0.23
CA GLU A 70 6.55 5.54 -1.00
C GLU A 70 8.07 5.51 -1.13
N GLY A 71 8.55 5.29 -2.35
CA GLY A 71 9.97 5.24 -2.65
C GLY A 71 10.58 3.86 -2.40
N ALA A 72 11.92 3.81 -2.46
CA ALA A 72 12.68 2.61 -2.12
C ALA A 72 12.94 2.63 -0.62
N GLY A 73 12.13 1.90 0.14
CA GLY A 73 12.28 1.78 1.57
C GLY A 73 13.44 0.86 1.96
N PRO A 74 13.71 0.73 3.26
CA PRO A 74 14.82 -0.12 3.74
C PRO A 74 14.63 -1.58 3.32
N GLU A 75 15.74 -2.26 3.06
CA GLU A 75 15.72 -3.67 2.67
C GLU A 75 15.35 -4.57 3.85
N GLU A 76 15.75 -4.19 5.06
CA GLU A 76 15.47 -4.94 6.27
C GLU A 76 14.68 -4.07 7.24
N VAL A 77 13.62 -4.65 7.81
CA VAL A 77 12.76 -3.96 8.77
C VAL A 77 12.48 -4.89 9.93
N VAL A 78 12.28 -4.32 11.11
CA VAL A 78 11.75 -5.03 12.28
C VAL A 78 10.24 -4.91 12.21
N TRP A 79 9.55 -6.01 11.91
CA TRP A 79 8.13 -5.99 11.59
C TRP A 79 7.27 -5.37 12.68
N ASP A 80 7.55 -5.67 13.95
CA ASP A 80 6.73 -5.18 15.06
C ASP A 80 6.81 -3.67 15.25
N SER A 81 7.94 -3.05 14.89
CA SER A 81 8.12 -1.60 14.97
C SER A 81 7.90 -0.88 13.64
N PHE A 82 7.76 -1.62 12.54
CA PHE A 82 7.53 -1.06 11.21
C PHE A 82 6.04 -0.83 10.98
N ILE A 83 5.48 0.09 11.76
CA ILE A 83 4.05 0.39 11.77
C ILE A 83 3.82 1.87 11.42
N PRO A 84 2.62 2.23 10.89
CA PRO A 84 2.36 3.59 10.43
C PRO A 84 2.58 4.68 11.48
N VAL A 85 2.31 4.41 12.74
CA VAL A 85 2.50 5.41 13.80
C VAL A 85 3.98 5.72 14.05
N ASN A 86 4.87 4.77 13.76
CA ASN A 86 6.32 4.92 13.99
C ASN A 86 7.06 5.41 12.74
N VAL A 87 6.54 5.12 11.55
CA VAL A 87 7.22 5.39 10.29
C VAL A 87 6.39 6.38 9.46
N PRO A 88 6.89 7.61 9.24
CA PRO A 88 6.16 8.58 8.42
C PRO A 88 5.93 8.05 7.00
N GLY A 89 4.70 8.18 6.52
CA GLY A 89 4.33 7.76 5.17
C GLY A 89 4.07 6.28 4.99
N LEU A 90 4.33 5.45 6.01
CA LEU A 90 4.05 4.03 5.94
C LEU A 90 2.55 3.79 6.08
N CYS A 91 1.98 3.01 5.17
CA CYS A 91 0.56 2.68 5.13
C CYS A 91 0.36 1.18 5.24
N GLN A 92 -0.73 0.75 5.85
CA GLN A 92 -1.07 -0.67 5.94
C GLN A 92 -2.41 -0.92 5.26
N ALA A 93 -2.44 -1.82 4.28
CA ALA A 93 -3.63 -2.14 3.52
C ALA A 93 -4.60 -2.97 4.35
N ASP A 94 -5.87 -2.59 4.37
CA ASP A 94 -6.94 -3.39 4.95
C ASP A 94 -7.87 -3.95 3.88
N TYR A 95 -7.80 -3.46 2.64
CA TYR A 95 -8.51 -4.06 1.52
C TYR A 95 -7.63 -4.04 0.26
N VAL A 96 -7.89 -4.99 -0.62
CA VAL A 96 -7.27 -5.07 -1.95
C VAL A 96 -8.33 -5.53 -2.94
N THR A 97 -8.45 -4.81 -4.05
CA THR A 97 -9.41 -5.13 -5.11
C THR A 97 -8.71 -5.13 -6.47
N ALA A 98 -8.84 -6.21 -7.21
CA ALA A 98 -8.37 -6.28 -8.58
C ALA A 98 -9.47 -5.79 -9.52
N HIS A 99 -9.18 -4.76 -10.30
CA HIS A 99 -10.10 -4.21 -11.29
C HIS A 99 -9.83 -4.85 -12.64
N LYS A 100 -10.85 -5.50 -13.21
CA LYS A 100 -10.73 -6.29 -14.44
C LYS A 100 -11.48 -5.65 -15.57
N TRP A 101 -10.93 -5.83 -16.77
CA TRP A 101 -11.57 -5.48 -18.02
C TRP A 101 -11.39 -6.63 -19.00
N GLN A 102 -12.50 -7.13 -19.55
CA GLN A 102 -12.50 -8.26 -20.49
C GLN A 102 -11.69 -9.47 -19.98
N GLY A 103 -11.87 -9.79 -18.69
CA GLY A 103 -11.21 -10.95 -18.07
C GLY A 103 -9.75 -10.75 -17.69
N GLN A 104 -9.18 -9.56 -17.93
CA GLN A 104 -7.81 -9.24 -17.55
C GLN A 104 -7.77 -8.20 -16.45
N VAL A 105 -6.80 -8.35 -15.54
CA VAL A 105 -6.58 -7.38 -14.48
C VAL A 105 -5.93 -6.13 -15.07
N CYS A 106 -6.63 -4.99 -14.99
CA CYS A 106 -6.11 -3.70 -15.47
C CYS A 106 -5.25 -3.02 -14.42
N HIS A 107 -5.68 -3.08 -13.17
CA HIS A 107 -4.91 -2.56 -12.03
C HIS A 107 -5.42 -3.17 -10.74
N VAL A 108 -4.62 -3.03 -9.70
CA VAL A 108 -4.95 -3.44 -8.33
C VAL A 108 -5.07 -2.20 -7.48
N GLU A 109 -6.18 -2.08 -6.76
CA GLU A 109 -6.41 -1.02 -5.79
C GLU A 109 -6.23 -1.57 -4.39
N ALA A 110 -5.46 -0.89 -3.57
CA ALA A 110 -5.27 -1.22 -2.16
C ALA A 110 -5.41 0.04 -1.34
N GLY A 111 -5.87 -0.12 -0.12
CA GLY A 111 -6.03 1.05 0.71
C GLY A 111 -6.48 0.77 2.13
N ARG A 112 -6.75 1.86 2.84
CA ARG A 112 -7.36 1.88 4.16
C ARG A 112 -8.37 3.02 4.20
N LYS A 113 -9.58 2.67 4.45
CA LYS A 113 -10.70 3.62 4.52
C LYS A 113 -10.80 4.25 5.90
#